data_b86d507ed4971691f414001b5bbbbb76
#
_entry.id   b86d507ed4971691f414001b5bbbbb76
#
_cell.length_a   1.000
_cell.length_b   1.000
_cell.length_c   1.000
_cell.angle_alpha   90.00
_cell.angle_beta   90.00
_cell.angle_gamma   90.00
#
_symmetry.space_group_name_H-M   'P 1'
#
loop_
_entity.id
_entity.type
_entity.pdbx_description
1 polymer ?
#
loop_
_entity_poly.entity_id
_entity_poly.type
_entity_poly.pdbx_seq_one_letter_code
_entity_poly.pdbx_strand_id
1 'polypeptide(L)'
;MTTQDPIVIVGAARTPMGGFQGDLAAASASELGAVAIRAALERANVPAERIDEIVFGCVLPAGQGQAPARQAALKAGLPLAAGATTVNKMCGSGMKAAMFVHDLLLAGSADVAVAGGMESMTNAPYLLPKARAGMRMGHGQVLDHMFLDGLEDAYDKGRLMGTFAEDCAQAYQFTREEQDAFAIASLTRAQRAIAEGRFVSEIAPVTVKAGKTEAVVLIDEQPGNAKLDKIPTLKPAFREGGTVTAANSSSISDGAAALVMMRRSEADRLGLAPKAVIVGHSTYANKPGLFATAPIGAIRKLSEKTGWNLRDVDLFEINEAFAVVAMAAMRDLDLPHDKVNVHGGACALGHPIGASGARVMVTLLAALEAYGLKRGVASLCIGGGEATAIAIERVA
;
A
#
# COMPACT_ATOMS: atom_id res chain seq x y z
N MET A 1 -4.89 35.68 -5.80
CA MET A 1 -4.63 34.23 -5.74
C MET A 1 -5.86 33.57 -6.29
N THR A 2 -5.82 32.97 -7.47
CA THR A 2 -6.88 32.12 -7.98
C THR A 2 -7.03 30.99 -6.97
N THR A 3 -8.21 30.83 -6.37
CA THR A 3 -8.53 29.68 -5.52
C THR A 3 -8.39 28.45 -6.40
N GLN A 4 -7.30 27.71 -6.20
CA GLN A 4 -7.03 26.50 -6.96
C GLN A 4 -8.16 25.51 -6.64
N ASP A 5 -8.79 24.93 -7.67
CA ASP A 5 -9.85 23.94 -7.53
C ASP A 5 -9.22 22.65 -6.94
N PRO A 6 -9.49 22.30 -5.68
CA PRO A 6 -8.76 21.22 -5.02
C PRO A 6 -9.17 19.86 -5.57
N ILE A 7 -8.22 18.91 -5.55
CA ILE A 7 -8.48 17.52 -5.89
C ILE A 7 -9.06 16.79 -4.69
N VAL A 8 -10.17 16.12 -4.90
CA VAL A 8 -10.91 15.39 -3.88
C VAL A 8 -10.96 13.90 -4.15
N ILE A 9 -11.03 13.12 -3.07
CA ILE A 9 -11.36 11.70 -3.09
C ILE A 9 -12.85 11.59 -2.83
N VAL A 10 -13.58 10.97 -3.77
CA VAL A 10 -15.04 10.75 -3.64
C VAL A 10 -15.38 9.29 -3.31
N GLY A 11 -14.51 8.35 -3.64
CA GLY A 11 -14.67 6.92 -3.34
C GLY A 11 -13.35 6.24 -3.02
N ALA A 12 -13.41 5.25 -2.14
CA ALA A 12 -12.26 4.47 -1.73
C ALA A 12 -12.68 3.04 -1.37
N ALA A 13 -11.89 2.06 -1.77
CA ALA A 13 -12.08 0.67 -1.40
C ALA A 13 -10.76 -0.10 -1.47
N ARG A 14 -10.68 -1.20 -0.72
CA ARG A 14 -9.62 -2.21 -0.84
C ARG A 14 -10.21 -3.62 -0.80
N THR A 15 -9.47 -4.59 -1.30
CA THR A 15 -9.75 -5.99 -1.01
C THR A 15 -9.33 -6.34 0.43
N PRO A 16 -9.76 -7.47 0.99
CA PRO A 16 -9.02 -8.10 2.07
C PRO A 16 -7.55 -8.29 1.64
N MET A 17 -6.64 -8.37 2.60
CA MET A 17 -5.25 -8.77 2.37
C MET A 17 -5.14 -10.27 2.58
N GLY A 18 -4.73 -11.00 1.52
CA GLY A 18 -4.42 -12.42 1.58
C GLY A 18 -2.96 -12.66 1.95
N GLY A 19 -2.69 -13.75 2.64
CA GLY A 19 -1.35 -14.22 2.90
C GLY A 19 -0.71 -14.91 1.70
N PHE A 20 0.59 -15.19 1.77
CA PHE A 20 1.30 -15.94 0.74
C PHE A 20 0.70 -17.34 0.56
N GLN A 21 0.26 -17.64 -0.65
CA GLN A 21 -0.45 -18.88 -0.99
C GLN A 21 -1.73 -19.12 -0.15
N GLY A 22 -2.33 -18.05 0.36
CA GLY A 22 -3.50 -18.05 1.22
C GLY A 22 -4.83 -17.88 0.49
N ASP A 23 -5.77 -17.25 1.16
CA ASP A 23 -7.17 -17.16 0.73
C ASP A 23 -7.37 -16.48 -0.64
N LEU A 24 -6.47 -15.58 -1.06
CA LEU A 24 -6.52 -14.89 -2.35
C LEU A 24 -5.64 -15.51 -3.44
N ALA A 25 -5.00 -16.65 -3.18
CA ALA A 25 -4.03 -17.28 -4.10
C ALA A 25 -4.60 -17.58 -5.49
N ALA A 26 -5.90 -17.85 -5.61
CA ALA A 26 -6.55 -18.15 -6.88
C ALA A 26 -6.88 -16.90 -7.72
N ALA A 27 -6.71 -15.69 -7.17
CA ALA A 27 -7.00 -14.44 -7.85
C ALA A 27 -5.71 -13.81 -8.43
N SER A 28 -5.76 -13.38 -9.68
CA SER A 28 -4.69 -12.58 -10.27
C SER A 28 -4.71 -11.14 -9.75
N ALA A 29 -3.58 -10.43 -9.82
CA ALA A 29 -3.52 -9.03 -9.41
C ALA A 29 -4.58 -8.18 -10.12
N SER A 30 -4.80 -8.39 -11.43
CA SER A 30 -5.79 -7.63 -12.20
C SER A 30 -7.25 -7.95 -11.82
N GLU A 31 -7.55 -9.14 -11.30
CA GLU A 31 -8.87 -9.48 -10.74
C GLU A 31 -9.08 -8.78 -9.39
N LEU A 32 -8.08 -8.79 -8.51
CA LEU A 32 -8.10 -8.04 -7.26
C LEU A 32 -8.26 -6.53 -7.50
N GLY A 33 -7.49 -5.98 -8.46
CA GLY A 33 -7.61 -4.59 -8.89
C GLY A 33 -9.01 -4.24 -9.37
N ALA A 34 -9.63 -5.11 -10.17
CA ALA A 34 -10.99 -4.91 -10.66
C ALA A 34 -12.04 -4.86 -9.53
N VAL A 35 -11.90 -5.70 -8.51
CA VAL A 35 -12.77 -5.68 -7.33
C VAL A 35 -12.66 -4.34 -6.60
N ALA A 36 -11.45 -3.87 -6.32
CA ALA A 36 -11.22 -2.61 -5.64
C ALA A 36 -11.77 -1.41 -6.44
N ILE A 37 -11.57 -1.39 -7.77
CA ILE A 37 -12.07 -0.34 -8.66
C ILE A 37 -13.60 -0.29 -8.64
N ARG A 38 -14.28 -1.41 -8.87
CA ARG A 38 -15.77 -1.47 -8.84
C ARG A 38 -16.32 -0.96 -7.51
N ALA A 39 -15.78 -1.47 -6.41
CA ALA A 39 -16.25 -1.07 -5.09
C ALA A 39 -16.01 0.42 -4.79
N ALA A 40 -14.87 0.98 -5.24
CA ALA A 40 -14.60 2.41 -5.08
C ALA A 40 -15.59 3.27 -5.88
N LEU A 41 -15.93 2.87 -7.12
CA LEU A 41 -16.92 3.54 -7.96
C LEU A 41 -18.33 3.45 -7.37
N GLU A 42 -18.73 2.26 -6.94
CA GLU A 42 -20.04 2.02 -6.32
C GLU A 42 -20.22 2.88 -5.05
N ARG A 43 -19.21 2.91 -4.17
CA ARG A 43 -19.23 3.73 -2.95
C ARG A 43 -19.22 5.24 -3.22
N ALA A 44 -18.64 5.65 -4.35
CA ALA A 44 -18.64 7.04 -4.82
C ALA A 44 -19.94 7.41 -5.55
N ASN A 45 -20.76 6.44 -5.91
CA ASN A 45 -21.89 6.62 -6.84
C ASN A 45 -21.45 7.27 -8.16
N VAL A 46 -20.28 6.88 -8.67
CA VAL A 46 -19.71 7.35 -9.93
C VAL A 46 -19.92 6.30 -11.01
N PRO A 47 -20.65 6.60 -12.09
CA PRO A 47 -20.80 5.69 -13.22
C PRO A 47 -19.44 5.41 -13.87
N ALA A 48 -19.20 4.15 -14.24
CA ALA A 48 -17.94 3.73 -14.86
C ALA A 48 -17.61 4.53 -16.13
N GLU A 49 -18.63 4.95 -16.88
CA GLU A 49 -18.51 5.70 -18.13
C GLU A 49 -17.93 7.11 -17.94
N ARG A 50 -17.85 7.59 -16.69
CA ARG A 50 -17.26 8.88 -16.36
C ARG A 50 -15.75 8.85 -16.19
N ILE A 51 -15.16 7.66 -16.15
CA ILE A 51 -13.72 7.54 -15.92
C ILE A 51 -12.95 7.78 -17.21
N ASP A 52 -12.10 8.81 -17.18
CA ASP A 52 -11.23 9.18 -18.30
C ASP A 52 -9.90 8.41 -18.25
N GLU A 53 -9.34 8.24 -17.05
CA GLU A 53 -7.99 7.70 -16.87
C GLU A 53 -7.91 6.83 -15.62
N ILE A 54 -7.05 5.81 -15.67
CA ILE A 54 -6.67 5.01 -14.51
C ILE A 54 -5.14 4.89 -14.42
N VAL A 55 -4.59 5.16 -13.26
CA VAL A 55 -3.17 4.90 -12.94
C VAL A 55 -3.11 3.90 -11.79
N PHE A 56 -2.48 2.74 -12.04
CA PHE A 56 -2.51 1.65 -11.08
C PHE A 56 -1.12 1.05 -10.86
N GLY A 57 -0.72 0.91 -9.59
CA GLY A 57 0.52 0.30 -9.16
C GLY A 57 0.52 -1.22 -9.37
N CYS A 58 1.63 -1.75 -9.89
CA CYS A 58 1.92 -3.18 -9.91
C CYS A 58 3.43 -3.36 -10.03
N VAL A 59 4.04 -4.10 -9.12
CA VAL A 59 5.51 -4.25 -9.04
C VAL A 59 5.98 -5.52 -9.70
N LEU A 60 5.19 -6.59 -9.64
CA LEU A 60 5.53 -7.92 -10.11
C LEU A 60 4.69 -8.30 -11.35
N PRO A 61 4.89 -7.64 -12.51
CA PRO A 61 4.04 -7.81 -13.68
C PRO A 61 4.40 -9.03 -14.56
N ALA A 62 5.51 -9.71 -14.29
CA ALA A 62 5.92 -10.84 -15.12
C ALA A 62 4.83 -11.93 -15.16
N GLY A 63 4.54 -12.44 -16.34
CA GLY A 63 3.52 -13.47 -16.54
C GLY A 63 2.06 -13.01 -16.51
N GLN A 64 1.78 -11.75 -16.16
CA GLN A 64 0.41 -11.23 -16.11
C GLN A 64 -0.17 -10.81 -17.47
N GLY A 65 0.64 -10.82 -18.52
CA GLY A 65 0.26 -10.30 -19.84
C GLY A 65 0.47 -8.80 -19.95
N GLN A 66 -0.04 -8.23 -21.05
CA GLN A 66 0.14 -6.79 -21.32
C GLN A 66 -0.69 -5.92 -20.40
N ALA A 67 -0.11 -4.79 -19.97
CA ALA A 67 -0.81 -3.68 -19.33
C ALA A 67 -1.75 -4.11 -18.17
N PRO A 68 -1.22 -4.60 -17.02
CA PRO A 68 -2.03 -5.08 -15.92
C PRO A 68 -3.10 -4.09 -15.45
N ALA A 69 -2.82 -2.77 -15.39
CA ALA A 69 -3.80 -1.75 -15.07
C ALA A 69 -4.97 -1.72 -16.07
N ARG A 70 -4.69 -1.87 -17.38
CA ARG A 70 -5.73 -1.96 -18.41
C ARG A 70 -6.60 -3.19 -18.24
N GLN A 71 -6.00 -4.33 -17.89
CA GLN A 71 -6.75 -5.55 -17.60
C GLN A 71 -7.69 -5.35 -16.40
N ALA A 72 -7.21 -4.73 -15.33
CA ALA A 72 -8.02 -4.42 -14.16
C ALA A 72 -9.17 -3.46 -14.50
N ALA A 73 -8.89 -2.41 -15.27
CA ALA A 73 -9.88 -1.44 -15.75
C ALA A 73 -11.03 -2.12 -16.52
N LEU A 74 -10.70 -2.93 -17.52
CA LEU A 74 -11.70 -3.61 -18.35
C LEU A 74 -12.48 -4.67 -17.56
N LYS A 75 -11.81 -5.43 -16.68
CA LYS A 75 -12.48 -6.38 -15.76
C LYS A 75 -13.39 -5.66 -14.77
N ALA A 76 -13.09 -4.43 -14.42
CA ALA A 76 -13.95 -3.58 -13.57
C ALA A 76 -15.16 -3.01 -14.30
N GLY A 77 -15.21 -3.11 -15.64
CA GLY A 77 -16.29 -2.55 -16.46
C GLY A 77 -16.07 -1.09 -16.86
N LEU A 78 -14.84 -0.56 -16.75
CA LEU A 78 -14.53 0.78 -17.24
C LEU A 78 -14.66 0.84 -18.77
N PRO A 79 -14.99 2.02 -19.34
CA PRO A 79 -15.18 2.17 -20.77
C PRO A 79 -13.90 1.90 -21.56
N LEU A 80 -14.05 1.42 -22.79
CA LEU A 80 -12.91 1.17 -23.68
C LEU A 80 -12.11 2.46 -23.98
N ALA A 81 -12.76 3.61 -23.85
CA ALA A 81 -12.15 4.93 -24.06
C ALA A 81 -11.26 5.39 -22.89
N ALA A 82 -11.43 4.83 -21.67
CA ALA A 82 -10.60 5.21 -20.54
C ALA A 82 -9.14 4.79 -20.76
N GLY A 83 -8.20 5.72 -20.59
CA GLY A 83 -6.78 5.43 -20.58
C GLY A 83 -6.40 4.56 -19.38
N ALA A 84 -5.32 3.77 -19.47
CA ALA A 84 -4.86 2.96 -18.34
C ALA A 84 -3.34 2.83 -18.32
N THR A 85 -2.73 3.24 -17.23
CA THR A 85 -1.27 3.22 -17.04
C THR A 85 -0.89 2.38 -15.82
N THR A 86 0.00 1.41 -16.04
CA THR A 86 0.63 0.65 -14.95
C THR A 86 1.91 1.35 -14.52
N VAL A 87 2.06 1.59 -13.21
CA VAL A 87 3.25 2.23 -12.65
C VAL A 87 3.95 1.32 -11.65
N ASN A 88 5.27 1.39 -11.63
CA ASN A 88 6.10 0.71 -10.65
C ASN A 88 7.00 1.75 -9.95
N LYS A 89 6.80 1.92 -8.67
CA LYS A 89 7.67 2.62 -7.73
C LYS A 89 7.82 1.76 -6.47
N MET A 90 8.08 0.47 -6.67
CA MET A 90 8.17 -0.50 -5.59
C MET A 90 6.99 -0.37 -4.61
N CYS A 91 7.23 -0.47 -3.31
CA CYS A 91 6.21 -0.34 -2.25
C CYS A 91 5.33 0.91 -2.38
N GLY A 92 5.85 1.98 -2.98
CA GLY A 92 5.16 3.26 -3.18
C GLY A 92 4.25 3.34 -4.39
N SER A 93 4.14 2.29 -5.21
CA SER A 93 3.44 2.34 -6.50
C SER A 93 2.00 2.85 -6.41
N GLY A 94 1.21 2.31 -5.46
CA GLY A 94 -0.18 2.72 -5.28
C GLY A 94 -0.36 4.18 -4.84
N MET A 95 0.49 4.67 -3.94
CA MET A 95 0.47 6.08 -3.54
C MET A 95 0.99 6.98 -4.67
N LYS A 96 2.03 6.55 -5.41
CA LYS A 96 2.53 7.30 -6.56
C LYS A 96 1.49 7.40 -7.67
N ALA A 97 0.68 6.37 -7.87
CA ALA A 97 -0.48 6.42 -8.75
C ALA A 97 -1.46 7.54 -8.34
N ALA A 98 -1.77 7.65 -7.04
CA ALA A 98 -2.63 8.73 -6.53
C ALA A 98 -1.99 10.12 -6.71
N MET A 99 -0.67 10.24 -6.53
CA MET A 99 0.06 11.49 -6.78
C MET A 99 0.02 11.90 -8.26
N PHE A 100 0.19 10.94 -9.18
CA PHE A 100 0.09 11.20 -10.62
C PHE A 100 -1.33 11.58 -11.03
N VAL A 101 -2.34 10.89 -10.53
CA VAL A 101 -3.75 11.25 -10.80
C VAL A 101 -4.08 12.63 -10.26
N HIS A 102 -3.61 12.98 -9.05
CA HIS A 102 -3.74 14.33 -8.51
C HIS A 102 -3.17 15.37 -9.49
N ASP A 103 -1.95 15.17 -9.97
CA ASP A 103 -1.28 16.11 -10.87
C ASP A 103 -1.95 16.17 -12.27
N LEU A 104 -2.41 15.03 -12.80
CA LEU A 104 -3.19 14.96 -14.07
C LEU A 104 -4.51 15.74 -13.99
N LEU A 105 -5.24 15.61 -12.87
CA LEU A 105 -6.49 16.33 -12.64
C LEU A 105 -6.26 17.83 -12.49
N LEU A 106 -5.19 18.25 -11.78
CA LEU A 106 -4.80 19.66 -11.69
C LEU A 106 -4.40 20.24 -13.03
N ALA A 107 -3.73 19.46 -13.87
CA ALA A 107 -3.33 19.88 -15.24
C ALA A 107 -4.53 19.92 -16.22
N GLY A 108 -5.69 19.38 -15.84
CA GLY A 108 -6.87 19.29 -16.72
C GLY A 108 -6.74 18.21 -17.80
N SER A 109 -5.84 17.25 -17.64
CA SER A 109 -5.68 16.13 -18.58
C SER A 109 -6.77 15.07 -18.46
N ALA A 110 -7.47 15.04 -17.33
CA ALA A 110 -8.64 14.22 -17.05
C ALA A 110 -9.60 14.99 -16.15
N ASP A 111 -10.87 14.62 -16.14
CA ASP A 111 -11.88 15.19 -15.24
C ASP A 111 -12.16 14.26 -14.06
N VAL A 112 -12.27 12.97 -14.32
CA VAL A 112 -12.49 11.93 -13.32
C VAL A 112 -11.50 10.78 -13.56
N ALA A 113 -10.76 10.39 -12.53
CA ALA A 113 -9.78 9.33 -12.66
C ALA A 113 -9.77 8.38 -11.46
N VAL A 114 -9.28 7.18 -11.71
CA VAL A 114 -9.04 6.17 -10.67
C VAL A 114 -7.54 6.02 -10.41
N ALA A 115 -7.16 6.10 -9.16
CA ALA A 115 -5.81 5.79 -8.69
C ALA A 115 -5.83 4.56 -7.80
N GLY A 116 -4.76 3.80 -7.81
CA GLY A 116 -4.67 2.66 -6.90
C GLY A 116 -3.47 1.78 -7.13
N GLY A 117 -3.59 0.53 -6.71
CA GLY A 117 -2.59 -0.47 -6.94
C GLY A 117 -3.10 -1.87 -6.59
N MET A 118 -2.42 -2.85 -7.13
CA MET A 118 -2.72 -4.26 -6.99
C MET A 118 -1.45 -5.07 -6.98
N GLU A 119 -1.46 -6.18 -6.27
CA GLU A 119 -0.37 -7.14 -6.30
C GLU A 119 -0.89 -8.53 -6.00
N SER A 120 -0.38 -9.53 -6.69
CA SER A 120 -0.46 -10.92 -6.27
C SER A 120 0.96 -11.46 -6.20
N MET A 121 1.56 -11.37 -5.01
CA MET A 121 2.91 -11.87 -4.78
C MET A 121 2.94 -13.39 -4.84
N THR A 122 1.84 -14.04 -4.48
CA THR A 122 1.65 -15.49 -4.61
C THR A 122 1.82 -15.98 -6.05
N ASN A 123 1.35 -15.20 -7.03
CA ASN A 123 1.36 -15.61 -8.44
C ASN A 123 2.58 -15.06 -9.21
N ALA A 124 3.56 -14.46 -8.54
CA ALA A 124 4.81 -14.04 -9.15
C ALA A 124 5.59 -15.29 -9.66
N PRO A 125 5.94 -15.34 -10.96
CA PRO A 125 6.56 -16.52 -11.54
C PRO A 125 8.05 -16.62 -11.26
N TYR A 126 8.63 -17.77 -11.54
CA TYR A 126 10.07 -17.94 -11.64
C TYR A 126 10.57 -17.57 -13.04
N LEU A 127 11.80 -17.04 -13.13
CA LEU A 127 12.42 -16.51 -14.31
C LEU A 127 13.61 -17.37 -14.77
N LEU A 128 13.78 -17.49 -16.08
CA LEU A 128 14.92 -18.13 -16.73
C LEU A 128 15.72 -17.09 -17.55
N PRO A 129 16.65 -16.33 -16.94
CA PRO A 129 17.28 -15.18 -17.61
C PRO A 129 18.05 -15.50 -18.88
N LYS A 130 18.68 -16.67 -18.98
CA LYS A 130 19.51 -17.09 -20.12
C LYS A 130 18.78 -17.93 -21.16
N ALA A 131 17.47 -18.20 -20.98
CA ALA A 131 16.72 -19.10 -21.87
C ALA A 131 16.71 -18.62 -23.34
N ARG A 132 16.56 -17.32 -23.55
CA ARG A 132 16.52 -16.72 -24.93
C ARG A 132 17.84 -16.91 -25.68
N ALA A 133 18.96 -16.93 -24.97
CA ALA A 133 20.29 -17.18 -25.58
C ALA A 133 20.64 -18.67 -25.71
N GLY A 134 19.72 -19.60 -25.33
CA GLY A 134 19.85 -21.02 -25.52
C GLY A 134 20.56 -21.81 -24.43
N MET A 135 20.91 -21.22 -23.29
CA MET A 135 21.53 -21.89 -22.11
C MET A 135 22.64 -22.91 -22.54
N ARG A 136 23.52 -22.51 -23.45
CA ARG A 136 24.38 -23.31 -24.30
C ARG A 136 25.17 -24.47 -23.62
N MET A 137 25.70 -24.24 -22.42
CA MET A 137 26.55 -25.24 -21.73
C MET A 137 26.57 -24.95 -20.22
N GLY A 138 26.59 -26.02 -19.41
CA GLY A 138 26.59 -25.95 -17.95
C GLY A 138 25.22 -25.79 -17.35
N HIS A 139 25.17 -25.55 -16.02
CA HIS A 139 23.93 -25.42 -15.27
C HIS A 139 23.25 -24.07 -15.52
N GLY A 140 21.90 -24.06 -15.57
CA GLY A 140 21.06 -22.86 -15.55
C GLY A 140 20.61 -22.53 -14.14
N GLN A 141 20.14 -21.29 -13.94
CA GLN A 141 19.49 -20.86 -12.69
C GLN A 141 18.06 -20.46 -12.97
N VAL A 142 17.17 -20.80 -12.06
CA VAL A 142 15.79 -20.31 -11.98
C VAL A 142 15.76 -19.28 -10.86
N LEU A 143 15.29 -18.05 -11.15
CA LEU A 143 15.24 -16.96 -10.21
C LEU A 143 13.77 -16.66 -9.84
N ASP A 144 13.50 -16.45 -8.57
CA ASP A 144 12.20 -16.03 -8.10
C ASP A 144 11.99 -14.55 -8.43
N HIS A 145 10.97 -14.23 -9.25
CA HIS A 145 10.63 -12.85 -9.62
C HIS A 145 10.29 -11.99 -8.41
N MET A 146 9.57 -12.56 -7.45
CA MET A 146 9.19 -11.85 -6.23
C MET A 146 10.42 -11.41 -5.42
N PHE A 147 11.42 -12.28 -5.28
CA PHE A 147 12.68 -11.94 -4.60
C PHE A 147 13.52 -10.99 -5.42
N LEU A 148 13.79 -11.32 -6.69
CA LEU A 148 14.70 -10.55 -7.55
C LEU A 148 14.25 -9.10 -7.75
N ASP A 149 12.95 -8.91 -8.05
CA ASP A 149 12.42 -7.61 -8.45
C ASP A 149 11.60 -6.93 -7.35
N GLY A 150 11.33 -7.60 -6.22
CA GLY A 150 10.50 -7.08 -5.14
C GLY A 150 11.17 -6.98 -3.77
N LEU A 151 12.01 -7.95 -3.40
CA LEU A 151 12.49 -8.08 -2.01
C LEU A 151 14.03 -8.01 -1.88
N GLU A 152 14.77 -8.16 -2.96
CA GLU A 152 16.22 -8.06 -3.03
C GLU A 152 16.64 -6.65 -3.46
N ASP A 153 17.75 -6.16 -2.91
CA ASP A 153 18.30 -4.86 -3.29
C ASP A 153 18.93 -4.92 -4.69
N ALA A 154 18.62 -3.94 -5.52
CA ALA A 154 19.13 -3.87 -6.89
C ALA A 154 20.61 -3.46 -6.98
N TYR A 155 21.14 -2.79 -5.95
CA TYR A 155 22.47 -2.21 -5.90
C TYR A 155 23.46 -3.07 -5.12
N ASP A 156 22.98 -3.75 -4.08
CA ASP A 156 23.73 -4.72 -3.26
C ASP A 156 23.09 -6.12 -3.43
N LYS A 157 23.39 -6.74 -4.57
CA LYS A 157 22.73 -7.98 -5.02
C LYS A 157 22.88 -9.11 -4.04
N GLY A 158 21.79 -9.87 -3.84
CA GLY A 158 21.67 -10.95 -2.87
C GLY A 158 21.30 -10.47 -1.48
N ARG A 159 21.20 -9.16 -1.27
CA ARG A 159 20.86 -8.59 0.01
C ARG A 159 19.37 -8.29 0.10
N LEU A 160 18.67 -8.95 1.01
CA LEU A 160 17.23 -8.78 1.21
C LEU A 160 16.93 -7.52 2.03
N MET A 161 15.76 -6.92 1.78
CA MET A 161 15.28 -5.70 2.47
C MET A 161 15.34 -5.81 4.00
N GLY A 162 15.06 -6.99 4.56
CA GLY A 162 15.12 -7.21 6.01
C GLY A 162 16.51 -7.05 6.62
N THR A 163 17.58 -7.23 5.85
CA THR A 163 18.96 -7.00 6.36
C THR A 163 19.24 -5.51 6.56
N PHE A 164 18.63 -4.62 5.78
CA PHE A 164 18.69 -3.17 6.00
C PHE A 164 17.79 -2.74 7.15
N ALA A 165 16.70 -3.47 7.40
CA ALA A 165 15.89 -3.27 8.61
C ALA A 165 16.71 -3.59 9.88
N GLU A 166 17.55 -4.63 9.85
CA GLU A 166 18.54 -4.92 10.92
C GLU A 166 19.55 -3.78 11.09
N ASP A 167 20.05 -3.20 9.98
CA ASP A 167 20.95 -2.05 10.06
C ASP A 167 20.24 -0.84 10.69
N CYS A 168 18.97 -0.61 10.36
CA CYS A 168 18.16 0.43 10.98
C CYS A 168 17.94 0.16 12.48
N ALA A 169 17.60 -1.07 12.87
CA ALA A 169 17.46 -1.47 14.26
C ALA A 169 18.74 -1.18 15.05
N GLN A 170 19.90 -1.55 14.48
CA GLN A 170 21.21 -1.30 15.08
C GLN A 170 21.52 0.20 15.20
N ALA A 171 21.27 0.99 14.14
CA ALA A 171 21.55 2.42 14.13
C ALA A 171 20.69 3.19 15.14
N TYR A 172 19.43 2.79 15.31
CA TYR A 172 18.49 3.37 16.27
C TYR A 172 18.55 2.71 17.65
N GLN A 173 19.35 1.64 17.82
CA GLN A 173 19.43 0.84 19.03
C GLN A 173 18.05 0.31 19.48
N PHE A 174 17.19 -0.04 18.52
CA PHE A 174 15.94 -0.72 18.82
C PHE A 174 16.20 -2.16 19.25
N THR A 175 15.75 -2.51 20.44
CA THR A 175 15.88 -3.87 20.93
C THR A 175 14.91 -4.82 20.24
N ARG A 176 15.09 -6.11 20.39
CA ARG A 176 14.15 -7.13 19.94
C ARG A 176 12.79 -6.96 20.63
N GLU A 177 12.81 -6.72 21.92
CA GLU A 177 11.61 -6.55 22.75
C GLU A 177 10.80 -5.34 22.34
N GLU A 178 11.43 -4.22 22.01
CA GLU A 178 10.75 -3.02 21.50
C GLU A 178 10.07 -3.28 20.15
N GLN A 179 10.75 -3.97 19.23
CA GLN A 179 10.19 -4.32 17.92
C GLN A 179 9.04 -5.33 18.04
N ASP A 180 9.17 -6.33 18.93
CA ASP A 180 8.09 -7.28 19.19
C ASP A 180 6.90 -6.60 19.87
N ALA A 181 7.13 -5.68 20.80
CA ALA A 181 6.05 -4.90 21.44
C ALA A 181 5.27 -4.06 20.40
N PHE A 182 5.98 -3.46 19.43
CA PHE A 182 5.36 -2.76 18.32
C PHE A 182 4.51 -3.71 17.45
N ALA A 183 5.04 -4.87 17.08
CA ALA A 183 4.32 -5.88 16.30
C ALA A 183 3.09 -6.42 17.04
N ILE A 184 3.20 -6.67 18.34
CA ILE A 184 2.08 -7.07 19.20
C ILE A 184 1.00 -5.98 19.22
N ALA A 185 1.39 -4.71 19.33
CA ALA A 185 0.44 -3.60 19.30
C ALA A 185 -0.27 -3.52 17.94
N SER A 186 0.46 -3.65 16.83
CA SER A 186 -0.11 -3.68 15.47
C SER A 186 -1.11 -4.83 15.32
N LEU A 187 -0.74 -6.05 15.71
CA LEU A 187 -1.61 -7.22 15.63
C LEU A 187 -2.85 -7.09 16.52
N THR A 188 -2.69 -6.63 17.75
CA THR A 188 -3.81 -6.43 18.69
C THR A 188 -4.80 -5.39 18.16
N ARG A 189 -4.31 -4.31 17.55
CA ARG A 189 -5.13 -3.28 16.92
C ARG A 189 -5.89 -3.83 15.72
N ALA A 190 -5.22 -4.62 14.86
CA ALA A 190 -5.86 -5.23 13.70
C ALA A 190 -6.96 -6.23 14.10
N GLN A 191 -6.67 -7.11 15.06
CA GLN A 191 -7.65 -8.07 15.58
C GLN A 191 -8.86 -7.36 16.21
N ARG A 192 -8.63 -6.29 16.98
CA ARG A 192 -9.70 -5.47 17.53
C ARG A 192 -10.51 -4.76 16.44
N ALA A 193 -9.83 -4.16 15.44
CA ALA A 193 -10.50 -3.50 14.34
C ALA A 193 -11.40 -4.46 13.53
N ILE A 194 -10.95 -5.70 13.32
CA ILE A 194 -11.75 -6.76 12.70
C ILE A 194 -12.97 -7.09 13.58
N ALA A 195 -12.75 -7.32 14.86
CA ALA A 195 -13.84 -7.70 15.80
C ALA A 195 -14.90 -6.59 15.96
N GLU A 196 -14.48 -5.32 15.91
CA GLU A 196 -15.35 -4.14 15.97
C GLU A 196 -15.95 -3.75 14.60
N GLY A 197 -15.63 -4.47 13.52
CA GLY A 197 -16.13 -4.17 12.18
C GLY A 197 -15.57 -2.88 11.56
N ARG A 198 -14.42 -2.38 12.04
CA ARG A 198 -13.81 -1.12 11.56
C ARG A 198 -13.41 -1.14 10.10
N PHE A 199 -13.10 -2.32 9.57
CA PHE A 199 -12.71 -2.49 8.16
C PHE A 199 -13.89 -2.69 7.20
N VAL A 200 -15.12 -2.84 7.68
CA VAL A 200 -16.29 -3.11 6.83
C VAL A 200 -16.53 -2.00 5.80
N SER A 201 -16.28 -0.75 6.18
CA SER A 201 -16.46 0.40 5.29
C SER A 201 -15.41 0.48 4.16
N GLU A 202 -14.25 -0.15 4.34
CA GLU A 202 -13.16 -0.09 3.36
C GLU A 202 -12.98 -1.38 2.56
N ILE A 203 -13.29 -2.56 3.11
CA ILE A 203 -13.12 -3.85 2.43
C ILE A 203 -14.24 -4.09 1.43
N ALA A 204 -13.83 -4.51 0.22
CA ALA A 204 -14.70 -5.07 -0.81
C ALA A 204 -14.54 -6.59 -0.84
N PRO A 205 -15.62 -7.39 -0.77
CA PRO A 205 -15.56 -8.83 -0.84
C PRO A 205 -14.90 -9.34 -2.12
N VAL A 206 -14.07 -10.38 -2.01
CA VAL A 206 -13.45 -11.05 -3.16
C VAL A 206 -13.99 -12.46 -3.28
N THR A 207 -14.62 -12.76 -4.41
CA THR A 207 -15.01 -14.13 -4.73
C THR A 207 -13.85 -14.84 -5.42
N VAL A 208 -13.41 -15.95 -4.86
CA VAL A 208 -12.31 -16.78 -5.39
C VAL A 208 -12.77 -18.19 -5.67
N LYS A 209 -12.12 -18.84 -6.62
CA LYS A 209 -12.35 -20.27 -6.88
C LYS A 209 -11.71 -21.13 -5.80
N ALA A 210 -12.47 -21.97 -5.14
CA ALA A 210 -12.04 -22.94 -4.14
C ALA A 210 -12.31 -24.35 -4.68
N GLY A 211 -11.45 -24.85 -5.55
CA GLY A 211 -11.64 -26.12 -6.25
C GLY A 211 -12.84 -26.07 -7.21
N LYS A 212 -13.92 -26.79 -6.90
CA LYS A 212 -15.18 -26.81 -7.69
C LYS A 212 -16.25 -25.82 -7.21
N THR A 213 -15.98 -25.11 -6.12
CA THR A 213 -16.89 -24.14 -5.50
C THR A 213 -16.29 -22.75 -5.54
N GLU A 214 -17.06 -21.75 -5.14
CA GLU A 214 -16.59 -20.40 -4.90
C GLU A 214 -16.58 -20.14 -3.40
N ALA A 215 -15.60 -19.37 -2.93
CA ALA A 215 -15.52 -18.85 -1.58
C ALA A 215 -15.48 -17.31 -1.64
N VAL A 216 -16.10 -16.67 -0.65
CA VAL A 216 -16.08 -15.21 -0.53
C VAL A 216 -15.16 -14.83 0.62
N VAL A 217 -14.09 -14.12 0.31
CA VAL A 217 -13.14 -13.60 1.30
C VAL A 217 -13.55 -12.18 1.69
N LEU A 218 -13.76 -11.98 3.00
CA LEU A 218 -14.32 -10.75 3.58
C LEU A 218 -13.39 -10.08 4.60
N ILE A 219 -12.38 -10.80 5.07
CA ILE A 219 -11.57 -10.42 6.24
C ILE A 219 -10.10 -10.56 5.87
N ASP A 220 -9.27 -9.67 6.38
CA ASP A 220 -7.83 -9.77 6.28
C ASP A 220 -7.35 -11.07 6.95
N GLU A 221 -6.62 -11.90 6.21
CA GLU A 221 -6.31 -13.27 6.60
C GLU A 221 -5.31 -13.36 7.77
N GLN A 222 -4.24 -12.57 7.70
CA GLN A 222 -3.08 -12.71 8.58
C GLN A 222 -3.38 -12.47 10.06
N PRO A 223 -4.19 -11.47 10.48
CA PRO A 223 -4.49 -11.24 11.89
C PRO A 223 -5.20 -12.41 12.56
N GLY A 224 -6.01 -13.18 11.80
CA GLY A 224 -6.70 -14.37 12.31
C GLY A 224 -5.76 -15.57 12.53
N ASN A 225 -4.69 -15.65 11.72
CA ASN A 225 -3.73 -16.77 11.76
C ASN A 225 -2.59 -16.53 12.77
N ALA A 226 -2.35 -15.28 13.16
CA ALA A 226 -1.23 -14.91 14.02
C ALA A 226 -1.50 -15.22 15.50
N LYS A 227 -0.45 -15.66 16.22
CA LYS A 227 -0.51 -16.00 17.65
C LYS A 227 0.40 -15.08 18.44
N LEU A 228 -0.18 -14.19 19.26
CA LEU A 228 0.53 -13.19 20.06
C LEU A 228 1.61 -13.80 20.97
N ASP A 229 1.31 -14.95 21.61
CA ASP A 229 2.21 -15.64 22.52
C ASP A 229 3.45 -16.22 21.84
N LYS A 230 3.42 -16.38 20.52
CA LYS A 230 4.54 -16.89 19.74
C LYS A 230 5.53 -15.82 19.29
N ILE A 231 5.12 -14.56 19.23
CA ILE A 231 5.96 -13.47 18.71
C ILE A 231 7.32 -13.40 19.40
N PRO A 232 7.44 -13.41 20.75
CA PRO A 232 8.75 -13.33 21.42
C PRO A 232 9.65 -14.56 21.19
N THR A 233 9.07 -15.68 20.75
CA THR A 233 9.81 -16.95 20.55
C THR A 233 10.33 -17.13 19.13
N LEU A 234 9.99 -16.24 18.20
CA LEU A 234 10.43 -16.33 16.81
C LEU A 234 11.93 -16.08 16.67
N LYS A 235 12.54 -16.82 15.75
CA LYS A 235 13.97 -16.61 15.42
C LYS A 235 14.13 -15.41 14.49
N PRO A 236 15.25 -14.67 14.56
CA PRO A 236 15.61 -13.67 13.58
C PRO A 236 15.59 -14.27 12.17
N ALA A 237 15.04 -13.53 11.20
CA ALA A 237 14.80 -14.02 9.85
C ALA A 237 15.90 -13.63 8.84
N PHE A 238 16.65 -12.56 9.11
CA PHE A 238 17.53 -11.94 8.11
C PHE A 238 19.01 -11.90 8.51
N ARG A 239 19.31 -12.06 9.81
CA ARG A 239 20.69 -12.03 10.33
C ARG A 239 20.77 -12.95 11.54
N GLU A 240 21.84 -13.77 11.61
CA GLU A 240 22.14 -14.53 12.82
C GLU A 240 22.41 -13.56 13.99
N GLY A 241 21.77 -13.81 15.13
CA GLY A 241 21.81 -12.89 16.28
C GLY A 241 21.12 -11.54 16.05
N GLY A 242 20.35 -11.40 14.96
CA GLY A 242 19.57 -10.20 14.67
C GLY A 242 18.31 -10.06 15.52
N THR A 243 17.51 -9.03 15.21
CA THR A 243 16.30 -8.67 15.96
C THR A 243 15.04 -8.67 15.12
N VAL A 244 15.19 -8.67 13.78
CA VAL A 244 14.07 -8.63 12.82
C VAL A 244 13.55 -10.04 12.57
N THR A 245 12.26 -10.25 12.84
CA THR A 245 11.59 -11.55 12.73
C THR A 245 10.43 -11.49 11.73
N ALA A 246 9.82 -12.64 11.45
CA ALA A 246 8.62 -12.70 10.62
C ALA A 246 7.44 -11.90 11.21
N ALA A 247 7.35 -11.72 12.54
CA ALA A 247 6.24 -10.99 13.17
C ALA A 247 6.44 -9.48 13.19
N ASN A 248 7.69 -8.99 13.31
CA ASN A 248 8.01 -7.57 13.26
C ASN A 248 8.43 -7.10 11.85
N SER A 249 8.13 -7.92 10.85
CA SER A 249 8.18 -7.66 9.41
C SER A 249 6.80 -7.78 8.81
N SER A 250 6.54 -7.10 7.71
CA SER A 250 5.32 -7.34 6.93
C SER A 250 5.37 -8.70 6.24
N SER A 251 4.22 -9.37 6.12
CA SER A 251 4.11 -10.62 5.37
C SER A 251 4.03 -10.38 3.86
N ILE A 252 4.49 -11.36 3.08
CA ILE A 252 4.22 -11.50 1.66
C ILE A 252 2.71 -11.64 1.49
N SER A 253 2.09 -10.85 0.60
CA SER A 253 0.64 -10.73 0.57
C SER A 253 0.09 -10.44 -0.82
N ASP A 254 -1.20 -10.73 -0.98
CA ASP A 254 -2.00 -10.42 -2.16
C ASP A 254 -3.08 -9.39 -1.80
N GLY A 255 -3.38 -8.45 -2.69
CA GLY A 255 -4.42 -7.45 -2.43
C GLY A 255 -4.42 -6.30 -3.42
N ALA A 256 -5.46 -5.46 -3.33
CA ALA A 256 -5.62 -4.26 -4.14
C ALA A 256 -6.35 -3.16 -3.37
N ALA A 257 -6.13 -1.92 -3.79
CA ALA A 257 -6.86 -0.76 -3.28
C ALA A 257 -7.05 0.28 -4.39
N ALA A 258 -8.17 1.00 -4.37
CA ALA A 258 -8.53 2.01 -5.35
C ALA A 258 -9.16 3.24 -4.72
N LEU A 259 -8.90 4.39 -5.35
CA LEU A 259 -9.41 5.71 -5.00
C LEU A 259 -10.03 6.33 -6.26
N VAL A 260 -11.23 6.88 -6.17
CA VAL A 260 -11.86 7.69 -7.22
C VAL A 260 -11.63 9.15 -6.89
N MET A 261 -11.04 9.87 -7.84
CA MET A 261 -10.54 11.23 -7.64
C MET A 261 -11.01 12.15 -8.77
N MET A 262 -11.27 13.42 -8.44
CA MET A 262 -11.66 14.46 -9.38
C MET A 262 -11.41 15.85 -8.79
N ARG A 263 -11.56 16.91 -9.58
CA ARG A 263 -11.61 18.27 -9.04
C ARG A 263 -12.86 18.47 -8.19
N ARG A 264 -12.80 19.34 -7.20
CA ARG A 264 -13.95 19.67 -6.34
C ARG A 264 -15.13 20.19 -7.15
N SER A 265 -14.88 21.07 -8.11
CA SER A 265 -15.92 21.59 -9.00
C SER A 265 -16.64 20.50 -9.79
N GLU A 266 -15.91 19.45 -10.21
CA GLU A 266 -16.50 18.31 -10.92
C GLU A 266 -17.35 17.45 -9.98
N ALA A 267 -16.90 17.24 -8.75
CA ALA A 267 -17.72 16.56 -7.73
C ALA A 267 -19.01 17.32 -7.45
N ASP A 268 -18.93 18.63 -7.28
CA ASP A 268 -20.09 19.50 -7.06
C ASP A 268 -21.05 19.47 -8.28
N ARG A 269 -20.51 19.49 -9.52
CA ARG A 269 -21.30 19.39 -10.78
C ARG A 269 -22.04 18.05 -10.88
N LEU A 270 -21.44 16.98 -10.39
CA LEU A 270 -22.02 15.63 -10.38
C LEU A 270 -22.93 15.37 -9.16
N GLY A 271 -23.03 16.31 -8.22
CA GLY A 271 -23.80 16.16 -7.00
C GLY A 271 -23.22 15.15 -6.02
N LEU A 272 -21.91 14.92 -6.08
CA LEU A 272 -21.19 13.97 -5.24
C LEU A 272 -20.67 14.64 -3.99
N ALA A 273 -20.69 13.91 -2.86
CA ALA A 273 -20.10 14.36 -1.60
C ALA A 273 -18.65 13.90 -1.51
N PRO A 274 -17.66 14.81 -1.55
CA PRO A 274 -16.27 14.45 -1.35
C PRO A 274 -16.02 13.90 0.07
N LYS A 275 -15.20 12.85 0.16
CA LYS A 275 -14.75 12.29 1.45
C LYS A 275 -13.57 13.09 2.02
N ALA A 276 -12.59 13.42 1.19
CA ALA A 276 -11.42 14.18 1.59
C ALA A 276 -10.85 15.02 0.44
N VAL A 277 -10.11 16.06 0.79
CA VAL A 277 -9.25 16.83 -0.10
C VAL A 277 -7.82 16.28 0.03
N ILE A 278 -7.11 16.16 -1.09
CA ILE A 278 -5.66 15.95 -1.08
C ILE A 278 -5.00 17.32 -0.93
N VAL A 279 -4.43 17.57 0.24
CA VAL A 279 -3.80 18.86 0.59
C VAL A 279 -2.42 19.00 -0.05
N GLY A 280 -1.72 17.88 -0.20
CA GLY A 280 -0.43 17.86 -0.85
C GLY A 280 0.22 16.48 -0.76
N HIS A 281 1.30 16.33 -1.52
CA HIS A 281 2.10 15.11 -1.51
C HIS A 281 3.59 15.43 -1.69
N SER A 282 4.44 14.49 -1.31
CA SER A 282 5.90 14.61 -1.42
C SER A 282 6.56 13.29 -1.79
N THR A 283 7.74 13.38 -2.36
CA THR A 283 8.67 12.27 -2.55
C THR A 283 10.00 12.64 -1.93
N TYR A 284 10.65 11.70 -1.27
CA TYR A 284 11.99 11.82 -0.72
C TYR A 284 12.84 10.65 -1.21
N ALA A 285 14.12 10.89 -1.43
CA ALA A 285 15.10 9.88 -1.83
C ALA A 285 16.39 10.06 -1.05
N ASN A 286 17.04 8.96 -0.70
CA ASN A 286 18.32 8.89 -0.01
C ASN A 286 19.12 7.68 -0.53
N LYS A 287 20.23 7.33 0.14
CA LYS A 287 20.99 6.11 -0.17
C LYS A 287 20.08 4.87 -0.11
N PRO A 288 20.20 3.92 -1.07
CA PRO A 288 19.35 2.74 -1.12
C PRO A 288 19.21 1.99 0.21
N GLY A 289 20.31 1.76 0.91
CA GLY A 289 20.30 1.09 2.21
C GLY A 289 19.60 1.84 3.36
N LEU A 290 19.23 3.11 3.16
CA LEU A 290 18.53 3.93 4.18
C LEU A 290 17.02 4.00 3.92
N PHE A 291 16.45 3.07 3.17
CA PHE A 291 15.03 3.09 2.84
C PHE A 291 14.11 3.11 4.08
N ALA A 292 14.51 2.43 5.15
CA ALA A 292 13.70 2.31 6.37
C ALA A 292 13.43 3.66 7.05
N THR A 293 14.33 4.63 6.90
CA THR A 293 14.20 5.99 7.48
C THR A 293 13.70 7.03 6.47
N ALA A 294 13.55 6.67 5.21
CA ALA A 294 13.11 7.60 4.16
C ALA A 294 11.73 8.25 4.41
N PRO A 295 10.73 7.59 5.06
CA PRO A 295 9.46 8.22 5.41
C PRO A 295 9.63 9.50 6.25
N ILE A 296 10.64 9.58 7.11
CA ILE A 296 10.95 10.76 7.91
C ILE A 296 11.16 11.98 7.02
N GLY A 297 12.00 11.83 5.98
CA GLY A 297 12.27 12.90 5.02
C GLY A 297 11.04 13.25 4.17
N ALA A 298 10.25 12.26 3.76
CA ALA A 298 9.04 12.50 2.99
C ALA A 298 7.98 13.26 3.81
N ILE A 299 7.76 12.87 5.08
CA ILE A 299 6.79 13.53 5.97
C ILE A 299 7.24 14.96 6.31
N ARG A 300 8.53 15.19 6.60
CA ARG A 300 9.07 16.56 6.84
C ARG A 300 8.85 17.45 5.62
N LYS A 301 9.23 16.98 4.43
CA LYS A 301 9.01 17.72 3.18
C LYS A 301 7.54 17.99 2.89
N LEU A 302 6.65 17.06 3.25
CA LEU A 302 5.20 17.24 3.14
C LEU A 302 4.70 18.30 4.11
N SER A 303 5.13 18.27 5.38
CA SER A 303 4.81 19.27 6.40
C SER A 303 5.23 20.67 5.96
N GLU A 304 6.45 20.84 5.45
CA GLU A 304 6.94 22.11 4.88
C GLU A 304 6.07 22.57 3.71
N LYS A 305 5.74 21.68 2.78
CA LYS A 305 4.95 21.98 1.58
C LYS A 305 3.52 22.41 1.91
N THR A 306 2.90 21.76 2.88
CA THR A 306 1.49 21.99 3.28
C THR A 306 1.36 23.09 4.35
N GLY A 307 2.42 23.43 5.04
CA GLY A 307 2.40 24.28 6.22
C GLY A 307 1.77 23.63 7.45
N TRP A 308 1.54 22.33 7.40
CA TRP A 308 0.96 21.60 8.56
C TRP A 308 2.02 21.33 9.63
N ASN A 309 1.70 21.69 10.88
CA ASN A 309 2.46 21.15 12.01
C ASN A 309 2.05 19.71 12.25
N LEU A 310 3.01 18.79 12.39
CA LEU A 310 2.73 17.36 12.61
C LEU A 310 1.94 17.10 13.91
N ARG A 311 2.03 17.99 14.90
CA ARG A 311 1.24 17.89 16.14
C ARG A 311 -0.27 18.10 15.90
N ASP A 312 -0.62 18.87 14.85
CA ASP A 312 -2.00 19.17 14.46
C ASP A 312 -2.60 18.11 13.51
N VAL A 313 -1.81 17.10 13.14
CA VAL A 313 -2.29 15.94 12.41
C VAL A 313 -2.95 14.97 13.38
N ASP A 314 -4.15 14.52 13.02
CA ASP A 314 -4.94 13.65 13.88
C ASP A 314 -4.47 12.20 13.83
N LEU A 315 -4.24 11.67 12.61
CA LEU A 315 -3.82 10.28 12.39
C LEU A 315 -2.70 10.18 11.34
N PHE A 316 -1.85 9.18 11.54
CA PHE A 316 -0.81 8.78 10.61
C PHE A 316 -0.98 7.31 10.22
N GLU A 317 -0.86 7.01 8.92
CA GLU A 317 -0.70 5.67 8.39
C GLU A 317 0.71 5.55 7.79
N ILE A 318 1.62 4.93 8.53
CA ILE A 318 3.00 4.69 8.10
C ILE A 318 3.16 3.19 7.85
N ASN A 319 3.39 2.80 6.60
CA ASN A 319 3.44 1.39 6.24
C ASN A 319 4.54 0.65 7.01
N GLU A 320 4.17 -0.40 7.70
CA GLU A 320 5.05 -1.23 8.52
C GLU A 320 5.71 -2.32 7.64
N ALA A 321 6.51 -1.91 6.62
CA ALA A 321 7.30 -2.91 5.90
C ALA A 321 8.15 -3.75 6.87
N PHE A 322 8.63 -3.07 7.91
CA PHE A 322 9.21 -3.61 9.15
C PHE A 322 8.79 -2.70 10.30
N ALA A 323 8.69 -3.21 11.51
CA ALA A 323 8.36 -2.42 12.70
C ALA A 323 9.29 -1.20 12.85
N VAL A 324 10.59 -1.38 12.60
CA VAL A 324 11.62 -0.33 12.69
C VAL A 324 11.33 0.89 11.80
N VAL A 325 10.61 0.73 10.70
CA VAL A 325 10.25 1.84 9.78
C VAL A 325 9.33 2.83 10.49
N ALA A 326 8.23 2.34 11.05
CA ALA A 326 7.29 3.17 11.79
C ALA A 326 7.90 3.67 13.10
N MET A 327 8.66 2.82 13.82
CA MET A 327 9.35 3.18 15.05
C MET A 327 10.35 4.33 14.84
N ALA A 328 11.17 4.29 13.77
CA ALA A 328 12.11 5.36 13.43
C ALA A 328 11.36 6.67 13.10
N ALA A 329 10.28 6.58 12.32
CA ALA A 329 9.47 7.74 11.99
C ALA A 329 8.82 8.36 13.24
N MET A 330 8.25 7.54 14.15
CA MET A 330 7.69 8.01 15.41
C MET A 330 8.74 8.73 16.26
N ARG A 331 9.94 8.15 16.40
CA ARG A 331 11.03 8.73 17.20
C ARG A 331 11.50 10.08 16.63
N ASP A 332 11.80 10.14 15.34
CA ASP A 332 12.44 11.31 14.73
C ASP A 332 11.47 12.46 14.44
N LEU A 333 10.16 12.18 14.39
CA LEU A 333 9.11 13.16 14.13
C LEU A 333 8.27 13.47 15.38
N ASP A 334 8.62 12.89 16.55
CA ASP A 334 7.89 13.03 17.82
C ASP A 334 6.39 12.68 17.67
N LEU A 335 6.11 11.55 16.98
CA LEU A 335 4.72 11.11 16.75
C LEU A 335 4.28 10.16 17.87
N PRO A 336 3.16 10.46 18.56
CA PRO A 336 2.64 9.56 19.57
C PRO A 336 2.07 8.29 18.92
N HIS A 337 2.36 7.13 19.51
CA HIS A 337 2.00 5.83 18.95
C HIS A 337 0.48 5.62 18.83
N ASP A 338 -0.31 6.28 19.67
CA ASP A 338 -1.77 6.22 19.63
C ASP A 338 -2.40 6.95 18.44
N LYS A 339 -1.62 7.77 17.72
CA LYS A 339 -2.01 8.38 16.43
C LYS A 339 -1.51 7.62 15.20
N VAL A 340 -0.61 6.63 15.35
CA VAL A 340 0.02 5.92 14.25
C VAL A 340 -0.59 4.53 14.10
N ASN A 341 -1.08 4.20 12.89
CA ASN A 341 -1.61 2.88 12.54
C ASN A 341 -2.64 2.36 13.56
N VAL A 342 -3.68 3.17 13.81
CA VAL A 342 -4.65 2.94 14.88
C VAL A 342 -5.47 1.65 14.74
N HIS A 343 -5.55 1.12 13.51
CA HIS A 343 -6.19 -0.16 13.20
C HIS A 343 -5.17 -1.29 12.94
N GLY A 344 -3.89 -1.10 13.34
CA GLY A 344 -2.79 -1.97 12.97
C GLY A 344 -2.28 -1.66 11.56
N GLY A 345 -1.10 -2.17 11.24
CA GLY A 345 -0.44 -1.92 9.96
C GLY A 345 0.06 -3.20 9.29
N ALA A 346 1.04 -3.09 8.41
CA ALA A 346 1.46 -4.18 7.54
C ALA A 346 2.11 -5.37 8.27
N CYS A 347 2.67 -5.18 9.47
CA CYS A 347 3.13 -6.29 10.30
C CYS A 347 2.00 -7.25 10.66
N ALA A 348 0.77 -6.73 10.78
CA ALA A 348 -0.43 -7.51 11.06
C ALA A 348 -1.23 -7.86 9.80
N LEU A 349 -1.43 -6.88 8.91
CA LEU A 349 -2.34 -6.99 7.76
C LEU A 349 -1.67 -7.55 6.51
N GLY A 350 -0.35 -7.36 6.37
CA GLY A 350 0.40 -7.72 5.17
C GLY A 350 0.74 -6.55 4.25
N HIS A 351 1.60 -6.85 3.24
CA HIS A 351 2.18 -5.83 2.37
C HIS A 351 2.21 -6.26 0.90
N PRO A 352 1.04 -6.29 0.22
CA PRO A 352 1.03 -6.45 -1.24
C PRO A 352 1.67 -5.20 -1.86
N ILE A 353 2.94 -5.33 -2.31
CA ILE A 353 3.86 -4.20 -2.52
C ILE A 353 3.28 -3.13 -3.47
N GLY A 354 2.71 -3.49 -4.60
CA GLY A 354 2.11 -2.54 -5.55
C GLY A 354 0.83 -1.88 -5.07
N ALA A 355 0.09 -2.52 -4.14
CA ALA A 355 -1.18 -2.04 -3.62
C ALA A 355 -1.04 -1.16 -2.37
N SER A 356 -0.01 -1.41 -1.56
CA SER A 356 0.08 -0.87 -0.18
C SER A 356 0.02 0.64 -0.11
N GLY A 357 0.58 1.36 -1.09
CA GLY A 357 0.52 2.82 -1.11
C GLY A 357 -0.90 3.38 -1.20
N ALA A 358 -1.79 2.71 -1.92
CA ALA A 358 -3.21 3.05 -1.96
C ALA A 358 -3.95 2.50 -0.73
N ARG A 359 -3.58 1.29 -0.25
CA ARG A 359 -4.18 0.68 0.94
C ARG A 359 -4.05 1.58 2.17
N VAL A 360 -2.86 2.12 2.45
CA VAL A 360 -2.68 3.02 3.61
C VAL A 360 -3.52 4.29 3.50
N MET A 361 -3.77 4.80 2.29
CA MET A 361 -4.65 5.94 2.08
C MET A 361 -6.13 5.58 2.33
N VAL A 362 -6.58 4.42 1.87
CA VAL A 362 -7.95 3.93 2.11
C VAL A 362 -8.19 3.72 3.60
N THR A 363 -7.27 3.06 4.30
CA THR A 363 -7.38 2.82 5.75
C THR A 363 -7.31 4.12 6.55
N LEU A 364 -6.42 5.06 6.19
CA LEU A 364 -6.35 6.37 6.84
C LEU A 364 -7.69 7.13 6.71
N LEU A 365 -8.25 7.15 5.51
CA LEU A 365 -9.53 7.83 5.25
C LEU A 365 -10.67 7.20 6.07
N ALA A 366 -10.76 5.87 6.08
CA ALA A 366 -11.75 5.14 6.86
C ALA A 366 -11.59 5.37 8.38
N ALA A 367 -10.35 5.41 8.88
CA ALA A 367 -10.07 5.69 10.29
C ALA A 367 -10.46 7.13 10.67
N LEU A 368 -10.10 8.12 9.86
CA LEU A 368 -10.53 9.51 10.07
C LEU A 368 -12.05 9.63 10.11
N GLU A 369 -12.76 8.94 9.23
CA GLU A 369 -14.23 8.90 9.18
C GLU A 369 -14.80 8.25 10.45
N ALA A 370 -14.28 7.08 10.83
CA ALA A 370 -14.76 6.31 11.98
C ALA A 370 -14.58 7.03 13.33
N TYR A 371 -13.54 7.85 13.46
CA TYR A 371 -13.26 8.60 14.68
C TYR A 371 -13.72 10.07 14.63
N GLY A 372 -14.33 10.51 13.53
CA GLY A 372 -14.76 11.90 13.36
C GLY A 372 -13.60 12.90 13.30
N LEU A 373 -12.42 12.44 12.91
CA LEU A 373 -11.19 13.22 12.82
C LEU A 373 -11.01 13.83 11.42
N LYS A 374 -10.08 14.77 11.27
CA LYS A 374 -10.02 15.61 10.10
C LYS A 374 -8.75 15.44 9.28
N ARG A 375 -7.56 15.55 9.89
CA ARG A 375 -6.27 15.61 9.20
C ARG A 375 -5.51 14.31 9.30
N GLY A 376 -5.09 13.79 8.15
CA GLY A 376 -4.31 12.56 8.10
C GLY A 376 -3.11 12.66 7.18
N VAL A 377 -2.04 11.94 7.54
CA VAL A 377 -0.84 11.78 6.74
C VAL A 377 -0.58 10.29 6.52
N ALA A 378 -0.48 9.87 5.27
CA ALA A 378 -0.03 8.53 4.90
C ALA A 378 1.38 8.60 4.32
N SER A 379 2.24 7.63 4.67
CA SER A 379 3.60 7.51 4.14
C SER A 379 4.05 6.06 4.08
N LEU A 380 4.98 5.77 3.18
CA LEU A 380 5.64 4.47 3.14
C LEU A 380 7.06 4.57 2.62
N CYS A 381 7.91 3.68 3.14
CA CYS A 381 9.25 3.45 2.65
C CYS A 381 9.22 2.67 1.33
N ILE A 382 10.24 2.81 0.54
CA ILE A 382 10.34 2.26 -0.81
C ILE A 382 11.74 1.70 -0.99
N GLY A 383 11.85 0.45 -1.44
CA GLY A 383 13.13 -0.15 -1.83
C GLY A 383 13.88 0.76 -2.82
N GLY A 384 15.20 0.88 -2.66
CA GLY A 384 16.02 1.85 -3.39
C GLY A 384 16.24 3.17 -2.64
N GLY A 385 15.85 3.25 -1.36
CA GLY A 385 16.13 4.41 -0.49
C GLY A 385 15.12 5.54 -0.56
N GLU A 386 13.92 5.28 -1.05
CA GLU A 386 12.92 6.33 -1.26
C GLU A 386 11.73 6.22 -0.28
N ALA A 387 10.89 7.27 -0.30
CA ALA A 387 9.59 7.30 0.35
C ALA A 387 8.63 8.25 -0.37
N THR A 388 7.34 8.01 -0.21
CA THR A 388 6.27 8.94 -0.55
C THR A 388 5.46 9.29 0.69
N ALA A 389 4.89 10.49 0.71
CA ALA A 389 3.93 10.91 1.72
C ALA A 389 2.82 11.75 1.08
N ILE A 390 1.59 11.63 1.62
CA ILE A 390 0.42 12.37 1.19
C ILE A 390 -0.37 12.86 2.40
N ALA A 391 -0.87 14.10 2.32
CA ALA A 391 -1.73 14.71 3.32
C ALA A 391 -3.15 14.79 2.79
N ILE A 392 -4.10 14.29 3.58
CA ILE A 392 -5.53 14.37 3.28
C ILE A 392 -6.27 15.10 4.39
N GLU A 393 -7.28 15.89 4.02
CA GLU A 393 -8.16 16.54 4.97
C GLU A 393 -9.59 16.11 4.68
N ARG A 394 -10.23 15.42 5.63
CA ARG A 394 -11.60 14.93 5.50
C ARG A 394 -12.55 16.13 5.36
N VAL A 395 -13.46 16.04 4.41
CA VAL A 395 -14.58 16.99 4.27
C VAL A 395 -15.65 16.59 5.29
N ALA A 396 -16.16 17.59 6.01
CA ALA A 396 -17.16 17.39 7.07
C ALA A 396 -18.49 16.88 6.53
#